data_7558ddfe1bf935c3b0978b104bc946a4
#
_entry.id   7558ddfe1bf935c3b0978b104bc946a4
#
_cell.length_a   1.000
_cell.length_b   1.000
_cell.length_c   1.000
_cell.angle_alpha   90.00
_cell.angle_beta   90.00
_cell.angle_gamma   90.00
#
_symmetry.space_group_name_H-M   'P 1'
#
loop_
_entity.id
_entity.type
_entity.pdbx_description
1 polymer ?
#
loop_
_entity_poly.entity_id
_entity_poly.type
_entity_poly.pdbx_seq_one_letter_code
_entity_poly.pdbx_strand_id
1 'polypeptide(L)'
;MTANISEIRIATRESKLALWQAEHVAARLRAHYPHLAVRLVPMTTRGDQILDAPLARIGGKGLFIKELEQAMARGEADIAVHSMKDVGVHLPEGFRIAAILPRENPHDAFVSNHYASLAELPPGARVGTCSLRRRMQLARLRPDLQLLDLRGNVQTRLDKLDRGDFDAIVLACAGLIRLGLQARIRAELPPEQSLPAIGQGAIGIECHETSAVYPLLAALDDADTALCVHTERIINTHLEGSCQVPLAAHATLHGERIHLAARIGMPDGSRYLAAADDALRRDAEALGNHIAARLIADGARDILQTLSHE
;
A
#
# COMPACT_ATOMS: atom_id res chain seq x y z
N MET A 1 -20.77 5.87 28.99
CA MET A 1 -20.80 7.35 28.89
C MET A 1 -19.82 7.71 27.78
N THR A 2 -20.30 8.10 26.61
CA THR A 2 -19.43 8.61 25.52
C THR A 2 -18.87 9.93 26.01
N ALA A 3 -17.54 10.00 26.19
CA ALA A 3 -16.85 11.26 26.45
C ALA A 3 -17.30 12.27 25.39
N ASN A 4 -17.59 13.52 25.81
CA ASN A 4 -18.02 14.56 24.88
C ASN A 4 -16.78 15.02 24.09
N ILE A 5 -16.46 14.25 23.03
CA ILE A 5 -15.30 14.53 22.18
C ILE A 5 -15.66 15.71 21.29
N SER A 6 -14.96 16.81 21.48
CA SER A 6 -15.14 18.05 20.70
C SER A 6 -14.14 18.21 19.55
N GLU A 7 -12.98 17.53 19.62
CA GLU A 7 -11.91 17.60 18.61
C GLU A 7 -11.29 16.22 18.38
N ILE A 8 -10.89 15.95 17.13
CA ILE A 8 -9.99 14.84 16.73
C ILE A 8 -8.79 15.44 16.01
N ARG A 9 -7.58 15.03 16.43
CA ARG A 9 -6.30 15.40 15.82
C ARG A 9 -5.77 14.24 14.98
N ILE A 10 -5.53 14.49 13.69
CA ILE A 10 -5.08 13.48 12.72
C ILE A 10 -3.60 13.66 12.45
N ALA A 11 -2.77 12.72 12.89
CA ALA A 11 -1.37 12.62 12.47
C ALA A 11 -1.29 12.24 10.98
N THR A 12 -0.50 12.97 10.21
CA THR A 12 -0.30 12.71 8.78
C THR A 12 1.07 13.18 8.34
N ARG A 13 1.58 12.61 7.23
CA ARG A 13 2.80 13.09 6.58
C ARG A 13 2.51 14.36 5.78
N GLU A 14 3.56 15.15 5.51
CA GLU A 14 3.46 16.41 4.76
C GLU A 14 3.33 16.24 3.25
N SER A 15 3.47 15.01 2.71
CA SER A 15 3.34 14.78 1.28
C SER A 15 1.91 15.09 0.80
N LYS A 16 1.78 15.64 -0.43
CA LYS A 16 0.47 16.00 -1.01
C LYS A 16 -0.55 14.86 -0.95
N LEU A 17 -0.10 13.62 -1.19
CA LEU A 17 -0.99 12.45 -1.14
C LEU A 17 -1.42 12.12 0.29
N ALA A 18 -0.52 12.20 1.27
CA ALA A 18 -0.86 11.94 2.66
C ALA A 18 -1.80 13.03 3.22
N LEU A 19 -1.56 14.29 2.90
CA LEU A 19 -2.47 15.39 3.26
C LEU A 19 -3.85 15.20 2.65
N TRP A 20 -3.93 14.83 1.36
CA TRP A 20 -5.21 14.52 0.72
C TRP A 20 -5.95 13.40 1.45
N GLN A 21 -5.25 12.32 1.83
CA GLN A 21 -5.85 11.19 2.56
C GLN A 21 -6.38 11.62 3.94
N ALA A 22 -5.61 12.41 4.66
CA ALA A 22 -6.02 12.94 5.98
C ALA A 22 -7.21 13.89 5.86
N GLU A 23 -7.23 14.79 4.87
CA GLU A 23 -8.37 15.67 4.61
C GLU A 23 -9.63 14.88 4.19
N HIS A 24 -9.46 13.82 3.40
CA HIS A 24 -10.56 12.94 3.04
C HIS A 24 -11.20 12.28 4.28
N VAL A 25 -10.36 11.76 5.20
CA VAL A 25 -10.83 11.21 6.49
C VAL A 25 -11.50 12.29 7.33
N ALA A 26 -10.90 13.48 7.42
CA ALA A 26 -11.45 14.61 8.15
C ALA A 26 -12.83 15.04 7.62
N ALA A 27 -12.98 15.09 6.30
CA ALA A 27 -14.27 15.42 5.66
C ALA A 27 -15.34 14.37 5.99
N ARG A 28 -15.01 13.07 5.98
CA ARG A 28 -15.94 12.01 6.34
C ARG A 28 -16.30 12.05 7.82
N LEU A 29 -15.35 12.30 8.71
CA LEU A 29 -15.63 12.49 10.15
C LEU A 29 -16.59 13.65 10.39
N ARG A 30 -16.35 14.82 9.76
CA ARG A 30 -17.24 15.99 9.86
C ARG A 30 -18.65 15.71 9.30
N ALA A 31 -18.75 14.89 8.25
CA ALA A 31 -20.05 14.49 7.69
C ALA A 31 -20.85 13.62 8.65
N HIS A 32 -20.22 12.68 9.36
CA HIS A 32 -20.87 11.83 10.36
C HIS A 32 -21.11 12.56 11.69
N TYR A 33 -20.23 13.47 12.07
CA TYR A 33 -20.21 14.18 13.35
C TYR A 33 -20.05 15.68 13.13
N PRO A 34 -21.11 16.43 12.72
CA PRO A 34 -21.02 17.83 12.31
C PRO A 34 -20.51 18.81 13.41
N HIS A 35 -20.62 18.41 14.68
CA HIS A 35 -20.14 19.21 15.83
C HIS A 35 -18.68 18.93 16.18
N LEU A 36 -18.05 17.96 15.51
CA LEU A 36 -16.70 17.55 15.80
C LEU A 36 -15.69 18.43 15.06
N ALA A 37 -14.81 19.08 15.80
CA ALA A 37 -13.64 19.73 15.21
C ALA A 37 -12.63 18.65 14.78
N VAL A 38 -12.09 18.79 13.56
CA VAL A 38 -11.04 17.88 13.07
C VAL A 38 -9.86 18.71 12.61
N ARG A 39 -8.69 18.46 13.21
CA ARG A 39 -7.44 19.17 12.94
C ARG A 39 -6.37 18.20 12.44
N LEU A 40 -5.68 18.56 11.37
CA LEU A 40 -4.51 17.83 10.90
C LEU A 40 -3.26 18.23 11.70
N VAL A 41 -2.41 17.26 11.96
CA VAL A 41 -1.08 17.40 12.58
C VAL A 41 -0.05 16.86 11.59
N PRO A 42 0.37 17.67 10.60
CA PRO A 42 1.38 17.26 9.62
C PRO A 42 2.74 17.08 10.27
N MET A 43 3.49 16.07 9.83
CA MET A 43 4.84 15.81 10.29
C MET A 43 5.72 15.20 9.21
N THR A 44 7.01 15.47 9.29
CA THR A 44 8.01 14.90 8.40
C THR A 44 8.51 13.58 8.99
N THR A 45 8.52 12.50 8.20
CA THR A 45 9.05 11.21 8.64
C THR A 45 10.48 10.99 8.13
N ARG A 46 11.23 10.06 8.77
CA ARG A 46 12.56 9.66 8.30
C ARG A 46 12.54 9.17 6.86
N GLY A 47 11.47 8.46 6.47
CA GLY A 47 11.29 8.00 5.10
C GLY A 47 11.13 9.12 4.07
N ASP A 48 10.61 10.29 4.48
CA ASP A 48 10.48 11.47 3.63
C ASP A 48 11.83 12.21 3.47
N GLN A 49 12.70 12.15 4.48
CA GLN A 49 14.02 12.81 4.48
C GLN A 49 15.08 12.05 3.66
N ILE A 50 14.97 10.72 3.57
CA ILE A 50 15.98 9.89 2.91
C ILE A 50 15.60 9.70 1.44
N LEU A 51 16.17 10.50 0.55
CA LEU A 51 15.91 10.44 -0.89
C LEU A 51 16.98 9.68 -1.68
N ASP A 52 18.22 9.56 -1.14
CA ASP A 52 19.41 9.18 -1.90
C ASP A 52 19.84 7.71 -1.76
N ALA A 53 19.18 6.91 -0.90
CA ALA A 53 19.51 5.52 -0.71
C ALA A 53 18.28 4.60 -0.89
N PRO A 54 18.43 3.38 -1.47
CA PRO A 54 17.33 2.42 -1.58
C PRO A 54 16.75 2.07 -0.21
N LEU A 55 15.41 2.09 -0.06
CA LEU A 55 14.74 1.76 1.20
C LEU A 55 15.15 0.38 1.75
N ALA A 56 15.43 -0.58 0.84
CA ALA A 56 15.92 -1.91 1.21
C ALA A 56 17.27 -1.88 1.95
N ARG A 57 18.13 -0.91 1.69
CA ARG A 57 19.45 -0.77 2.35
C ARG A 57 19.39 0.00 3.67
N ILE A 58 18.35 0.78 3.90
CA ILE A 58 18.26 1.65 5.09
C ILE A 58 17.78 0.86 6.31
N GLY A 59 17.20 -0.34 6.09
CA GLY A 59 16.75 -1.26 7.14
C GLY A 59 15.89 -0.55 8.18
N GLY A 60 14.59 -0.57 8.06
CA GLY A 60 13.73 0.02 9.07
C GLY A 60 12.26 -0.26 8.80
N LYS A 61 11.67 -1.13 9.60
CA LYS A 61 10.21 -1.27 9.65
C LYS A 61 9.64 0.07 10.11
N GLY A 62 8.60 0.56 9.42
CA GLY A 62 7.87 1.75 9.86
C GLY A 62 8.49 3.11 9.51
N LEU A 63 9.38 3.22 8.49
CA LEU A 63 10.03 4.49 8.10
C LEU A 63 9.07 5.66 7.81
N PHE A 64 7.81 5.37 7.52
CA PHE A 64 6.76 6.36 7.22
C PHE A 64 5.67 6.45 8.29
N ILE A 65 5.76 5.64 9.37
CA ILE A 65 4.67 5.45 10.32
C ILE A 65 5.11 5.81 11.74
N LYS A 66 6.37 5.51 12.08
CA LYS A 66 6.89 5.58 13.45
C LYS A 66 6.69 6.95 14.12
N GLU A 67 6.91 8.03 13.39
CA GLU A 67 6.72 9.39 13.91
C GLU A 67 5.25 9.68 14.22
N LEU A 68 4.32 9.14 13.41
CA LEU A 68 2.88 9.26 13.61
C LEU A 68 2.45 8.48 14.86
N GLU A 69 2.91 7.23 15.00
CA GLU A 69 2.66 6.38 16.17
C GLU A 69 3.20 7.04 17.45
N GLN A 70 4.41 7.61 17.40
CA GLN A 70 5.00 8.34 18.52
C GLN A 70 4.18 9.58 18.90
N ALA A 71 3.66 10.33 17.93
CA ALA A 71 2.81 11.48 18.20
C ALA A 71 1.49 11.07 18.87
N MET A 72 0.90 9.95 18.45
CA MET A 72 -0.28 9.40 19.13
C MET A 72 0.06 8.93 20.55
N ALA A 73 1.19 8.22 20.74
CA ALA A 73 1.63 7.76 22.06
C ALA A 73 1.89 8.91 23.04
N ARG A 74 2.36 10.08 22.54
CA ARG A 74 2.55 11.28 23.36
C ARG A 74 1.27 12.12 23.54
N GLY A 75 0.13 11.68 22.97
CA GLY A 75 -1.11 12.43 23.03
C GLY A 75 -1.11 13.72 22.19
N GLU A 76 -0.22 13.86 21.21
CA GLU A 76 -0.18 14.99 20.27
C GLU A 76 -1.19 14.84 19.13
N ALA A 77 -1.57 13.59 18.82
CA ALA A 77 -2.61 13.21 17.88
C ALA A 77 -3.48 12.09 18.47
N ASP A 78 -4.70 11.93 17.94
CA ASP A 78 -5.66 10.94 18.41
C ASP A 78 -5.74 9.75 17.46
N ILE A 79 -5.53 9.99 16.17
CA ILE A 79 -5.51 8.98 15.10
C ILE A 79 -4.39 9.27 14.10
N ALA A 80 -3.99 8.25 13.34
CA ALA A 80 -3.13 8.42 12.17
C ALA A 80 -3.79 7.86 10.91
N VAL A 81 -3.51 8.48 9.77
CA VAL A 81 -4.06 8.07 8.46
C VAL A 81 -2.96 7.54 7.57
N HIS A 82 -3.17 6.34 7.03
CA HIS A 82 -2.17 5.61 6.24
C HIS A 82 -2.72 5.08 4.92
N SER A 83 -1.87 4.98 3.92
CA SER A 83 -2.09 4.01 2.85
C SER A 83 -1.85 2.61 3.41
N MET A 84 -2.82 1.69 3.32
CA MET A 84 -2.72 0.37 3.94
C MET A 84 -1.52 -0.46 3.45
N LYS A 85 -1.06 -0.24 2.22
CA LYS A 85 0.14 -0.90 1.68
C LYS A 85 1.45 -0.51 2.38
N ASP A 86 1.45 0.61 3.11
CA ASP A 86 2.63 1.11 3.83
C ASP A 86 2.60 0.69 5.31
N VAL A 87 1.47 0.13 5.79
CA VAL A 87 1.29 -0.34 7.17
C VAL A 87 1.93 -1.72 7.35
N GLY A 88 2.89 -1.80 8.27
CA GLY A 88 3.57 -3.03 8.61
C GLY A 88 2.64 -4.12 9.19
N VAL A 89 3.18 -5.32 9.34
CA VAL A 89 2.45 -6.46 9.93
C VAL A 89 2.15 -6.21 11.41
N HIS A 90 3.14 -5.68 12.14
CA HIS A 90 3.04 -5.41 13.56
C HIS A 90 2.88 -3.92 13.81
N LEU A 91 1.88 -3.58 14.57
CA LEU A 91 1.67 -2.25 15.15
C LEU A 91 2.21 -2.23 16.59
N PRO A 92 2.52 -1.05 17.15
CA PRO A 92 2.88 -0.94 18.56
C PRO A 92 1.77 -1.49 19.49
N GLU A 93 2.15 -1.89 20.67
CA GLU A 93 1.21 -2.41 21.67
C GLU A 93 0.06 -1.40 21.93
N GLY A 94 -1.16 -1.88 21.94
CA GLY A 94 -2.37 -1.10 22.12
C GLY A 94 -2.86 -0.34 20.86
N PHE A 95 -2.06 -0.31 19.78
CA PHE A 95 -2.50 0.30 18.52
C PHE A 95 -3.10 -0.71 17.56
N ARG A 96 -4.09 -0.28 16.80
CA ARG A 96 -4.73 -1.09 15.76
C ARG A 96 -5.25 -0.23 14.61
N ILE A 97 -5.48 -0.86 13.48
CA ILE A 97 -6.29 -0.26 12.41
C ILE A 97 -7.74 -0.33 12.86
N ALA A 98 -8.30 0.83 13.17
CA ALA A 98 -9.65 0.98 13.71
C ALA A 98 -10.73 1.04 12.62
N ALA A 99 -10.36 1.48 11.41
CA ALA A 99 -11.24 1.49 10.25
C ALA A 99 -10.43 1.44 8.95
N ILE A 100 -11.01 0.83 7.94
CA ILE A 100 -10.49 0.82 6.56
C ILE A 100 -11.58 1.37 5.65
N LEU A 101 -11.27 2.46 4.94
CA LEU A 101 -12.20 3.14 4.05
C LEU A 101 -12.42 2.37 2.75
N PRO A 102 -13.53 2.63 2.01
CA PRO A 102 -13.75 2.06 0.70
C PRO A 102 -12.50 2.15 -0.20
N ARG A 103 -12.18 1.03 -0.84
CA ARG A 103 -10.97 0.88 -1.65
C ARG A 103 -11.08 1.65 -2.94
N GLU A 104 -10.10 2.51 -3.22
CA GLU A 104 -9.88 3.13 -4.52
C GLU A 104 -9.20 2.12 -5.46
N ASN A 105 -9.20 2.38 -6.76
CA ASN A 105 -8.59 1.54 -7.80
C ASN A 105 -7.22 0.95 -7.35
N PRO A 106 -7.14 -0.37 -7.12
CA PRO A 106 -5.95 -1.02 -6.58
C PRO A 106 -4.86 -1.26 -7.62
N HIS A 107 -5.14 -1.09 -8.91
CA HIS A 107 -4.22 -1.44 -9.98
C HIS A 107 -2.95 -0.57 -9.97
N ASP A 108 -1.92 -1.07 -10.63
CA ASP A 108 -0.77 -0.27 -11.01
C ASP A 108 -1.07 0.48 -12.31
N ALA A 109 -0.61 1.72 -12.39
CA ALA A 109 -0.71 2.59 -13.55
C ALA A 109 0.57 2.55 -14.37
N PHE A 110 0.47 2.24 -15.63
CA PHE A 110 1.49 2.52 -16.62
C PHE A 110 1.41 4.00 -17.02
N VAL A 111 2.49 4.73 -16.83
CA VAL A 111 2.58 6.16 -17.13
C VAL A 111 3.75 6.38 -18.08
N SER A 112 3.47 6.96 -19.25
CA SER A 112 4.46 7.31 -20.27
C SER A 112 4.02 8.53 -21.04
N ASN A 113 4.96 9.33 -21.52
CA ASN A 113 4.67 10.47 -22.41
C ASN A 113 4.49 10.02 -23.86
N HIS A 114 5.08 8.88 -24.26
CA HIS A 114 5.20 8.47 -25.65
C HIS A 114 4.49 7.17 -25.99
N TYR A 115 4.34 6.25 -25.03
CA TYR A 115 3.80 4.90 -25.25
C TYR A 115 2.44 4.74 -24.58
N ALA A 116 1.51 4.06 -25.23
CA ALA A 116 0.16 3.84 -24.69
C ALA A 116 0.08 2.66 -23.74
N SER A 117 0.98 1.68 -23.88
CA SER A 117 0.97 0.46 -23.06
C SER A 117 2.39 -0.10 -22.82
N LEU A 118 2.48 -1.01 -21.87
CA LEU A 118 3.72 -1.76 -21.58
C LEU A 118 4.18 -2.60 -22.81
N ALA A 119 3.23 -3.06 -23.61
CA ALA A 119 3.53 -3.87 -24.80
C ALA A 119 4.20 -3.05 -25.92
N GLU A 120 3.92 -1.75 -25.99
CA GLU A 120 4.48 -0.85 -27.01
C GLU A 120 5.92 -0.39 -26.70
N LEU A 121 6.41 -0.63 -25.50
CA LEU A 121 7.77 -0.27 -25.16
C LEU A 121 8.80 -1.05 -26.00
N PRO A 122 9.78 -0.38 -26.62
CA PRO A 122 10.84 -1.07 -27.35
C PRO A 122 11.73 -1.90 -26.40
N PRO A 123 12.43 -2.92 -26.90
CA PRO A 123 13.47 -3.61 -26.14
C PRO A 123 14.50 -2.63 -25.57
N GLY A 124 14.91 -2.83 -24.32
CA GLY A 124 15.85 -1.95 -23.61
C GLY A 124 15.24 -0.65 -23.08
N ALA A 125 13.91 -0.42 -23.20
CA ALA A 125 13.27 0.77 -22.65
C ALA A 125 13.45 0.87 -21.13
N ARG A 126 13.68 2.10 -20.65
CA ARG A 126 13.93 2.42 -19.24
C ARG A 126 12.61 2.58 -18.50
N VAL A 127 12.29 1.66 -17.58
CA VAL A 127 11.07 1.71 -16.77
C VAL A 127 11.40 1.98 -15.32
N GLY A 128 10.88 3.10 -14.79
CA GLY A 128 11.16 3.57 -13.44
C GLY A 128 10.25 2.93 -12.39
N THR A 129 10.83 2.18 -11.45
CA THR A 129 10.18 1.71 -10.22
C THR A 129 11.20 1.28 -9.17
N CYS A 130 10.99 1.62 -7.89
CA CYS A 130 11.78 1.08 -6.77
C CYS A 130 11.05 -0.06 -6.03
N SER A 131 9.84 -0.43 -6.46
CA SER A 131 9.07 -1.50 -5.83
C SER A 131 9.57 -2.86 -6.30
N LEU A 132 10.12 -3.66 -5.38
CA LEU A 132 10.59 -5.03 -5.70
C LEU A 132 9.44 -5.90 -6.21
N ARG A 133 8.23 -5.71 -5.69
CA ARG A 133 7.01 -6.37 -6.19
C ARG A 133 6.75 -6.08 -7.68
N ARG A 134 6.87 -4.82 -8.09
CA ARG A 134 6.70 -4.43 -9.49
C ARG A 134 7.85 -4.94 -10.35
N ARG A 135 9.08 -4.81 -9.87
CA ARG A 135 10.27 -5.32 -10.58
C ARG A 135 10.14 -6.80 -10.89
N MET A 136 9.81 -7.63 -9.89
CA MET A 136 9.61 -9.07 -10.04
C MET A 136 8.62 -9.40 -11.17
N GLN A 137 7.48 -8.73 -11.20
CA GLN A 137 6.42 -9.01 -12.18
C GLN A 137 6.75 -8.47 -13.56
N LEU A 138 7.30 -7.26 -13.64
CA LEU A 138 7.73 -6.65 -14.91
C LEU A 138 8.91 -7.39 -15.54
N ALA A 139 9.91 -7.78 -14.76
CA ALA A 139 11.06 -8.53 -15.26
C ALA A 139 10.65 -9.89 -15.85
N ARG A 140 9.66 -10.55 -15.20
CA ARG A 140 9.09 -11.80 -15.72
C ARG A 140 8.30 -11.60 -17.02
N LEU A 141 7.53 -10.51 -17.11
CA LEU A 141 6.67 -10.21 -18.27
C LEU A 141 7.45 -9.67 -19.44
N ARG A 142 8.45 -8.82 -19.18
CA ARG A 142 9.28 -8.11 -20.17
C ARG A 142 10.75 -8.10 -19.69
N PRO A 143 11.46 -9.23 -19.81
CA PRO A 143 12.85 -9.36 -19.37
C PRO A 143 13.83 -8.51 -20.21
N ASP A 144 13.37 -7.98 -21.32
CA ASP A 144 14.10 -7.09 -22.22
C ASP A 144 14.13 -5.63 -21.73
N LEU A 145 13.35 -5.25 -20.71
CA LEU A 145 13.30 -3.88 -20.21
C LEU A 145 14.40 -3.58 -19.20
N GLN A 146 14.83 -2.33 -19.14
CA GLN A 146 15.73 -1.82 -18.11
C GLN A 146 14.89 -1.27 -16.94
N LEU A 147 14.78 -2.05 -15.85
CA LEU A 147 14.08 -1.63 -14.64
C LEU A 147 15.00 -0.81 -13.76
N LEU A 148 14.76 0.48 -13.66
CA LEU A 148 15.60 1.46 -12.96
C LEU A 148 14.92 1.99 -11.70
N ASP A 149 15.70 2.40 -10.72
CA ASP A 149 15.19 2.95 -9.47
C ASP A 149 14.54 4.33 -9.67
N LEU A 150 13.28 4.46 -9.23
CA LEU A 150 12.53 5.69 -9.26
C LEU A 150 12.02 6.03 -7.85
N ARG A 151 12.51 7.12 -7.28
CA ARG A 151 12.17 7.59 -5.93
C ARG A 151 11.61 9.01 -5.93
N GLY A 152 11.02 9.36 -4.79
CA GLY A 152 10.35 10.64 -4.55
C GLY A 152 8.84 10.45 -4.36
N ASN A 153 8.14 11.54 -4.09
CA ASN A 153 6.68 11.57 -4.10
C ASN A 153 6.13 11.44 -5.54
N VAL A 154 4.81 11.40 -5.70
CA VAL A 154 4.18 11.21 -7.02
C VAL A 154 4.61 12.31 -8.00
N GLN A 155 4.62 13.58 -7.58
CA GLN A 155 5.01 14.70 -8.43
C GLN A 155 6.47 14.57 -8.88
N THR A 156 7.39 14.34 -7.95
CA THR A 156 8.83 14.17 -8.26
C THR A 156 9.08 13.05 -9.28
N ARG A 157 8.31 11.95 -9.20
CA ARG A 157 8.43 10.83 -10.14
C ARG A 157 7.90 11.19 -11.53
N LEU A 158 6.81 11.95 -11.59
CA LEU A 158 6.29 12.48 -12.86
C LEU A 158 7.27 13.47 -13.48
N ASP A 159 7.85 14.37 -12.68
CA ASP A 159 8.84 15.34 -13.17
C ASP A 159 10.08 14.65 -13.77
N LYS A 160 10.51 13.51 -13.18
CA LYS A 160 11.60 12.70 -13.72
C LYS A 160 11.24 12.05 -15.06
N LEU A 161 9.99 11.55 -15.19
CA LEU A 161 9.49 11.06 -16.48
C LEU A 161 9.44 12.18 -17.52
N ASP A 162 8.94 13.36 -17.14
CA ASP A 162 8.77 14.51 -18.05
C ASP A 162 10.11 15.10 -18.53
N ARG A 163 11.19 14.94 -17.74
CA ARG A 163 12.56 15.27 -18.14
C ARG A 163 13.20 14.23 -19.08
N GLY A 164 12.55 13.08 -19.28
CA GLY A 164 13.08 12.01 -20.13
C GLY A 164 14.09 11.09 -19.42
N ASP A 165 14.14 11.09 -18.07
CA ASP A 165 14.99 10.17 -17.31
C ASP A 165 14.54 8.71 -17.53
N PHE A 166 13.25 8.49 -17.88
CA PHE A 166 12.60 7.20 -18.12
C PHE A 166 11.72 7.27 -19.36
N ASP A 167 11.52 6.13 -20.02
CA ASP A 167 10.58 5.98 -21.14
C ASP A 167 9.15 5.71 -20.62
N ALA A 168 9.05 5.07 -19.44
CA ALA A 168 7.82 4.88 -18.68
C ALA A 168 8.11 4.76 -17.18
N ILE A 169 7.08 4.96 -16.35
CA ILE A 169 7.13 4.69 -14.91
C ILE A 169 5.89 3.93 -14.48
N VAL A 170 5.97 3.19 -13.38
CA VAL A 170 4.83 2.48 -12.81
C VAL A 170 4.48 3.04 -11.43
N LEU A 171 3.25 3.53 -11.31
CA LEU A 171 2.69 4.12 -10.09
C LEU A 171 1.42 3.35 -9.65
N ALA A 172 0.84 3.67 -8.50
CA ALA A 172 -0.48 3.17 -8.12
C ALA A 172 -1.58 4.09 -8.67
N CYS A 173 -2.60 3.53 -9.32
CA CYS A 173 -3.75 4.28 -9.85
C CYS A 173 -4.40 5.16 -8.77
N ALA A 174 -4.67 4.59 -7.59
CA ALA A 174 -5.26 5.33 -6.47
C ALA A 174 -4.49 6.61 -6.10
N GLY A 175 -3.16 6.60 -6.17
CA GLY A 175 -2.34 7.77 -5.89
C GLY A 175 -2.51 8.89 -6.93
N LEU A 176 -2.60 8.53 -8.20
CA LEU A 176 -2.83 9.47 -9.30
C LEU A 176 -4.26 10.02 -9.26
N ILE A 177 -5.26 9.17 -9.05
CA ILE A 177 -6.67 9.55 -8.97
C ILE A 177 -6.88 10.56 -7.84
N ARG A 178 -6.38 10.27 -6.64
CA ARG A 178 -6.51 11.14 -5.47
C ARG A 178 -5.87 12.52 -5.65
N LEU A 179 -4.84 12.59 -6.46
CA LEU A 179 -4.16 13.86 -6.77
C LEU A 179 -4.73 14.58 -8.01
N GLY A 180 -5.82 14.07 -8.60
CA GLY A 180 -6.40 14.65 -9.83
C GLY A 180 -5.52 14.46 -11.07
N LEU A 181 -4.64 13.45 -11.05
CA LEU A 181 -3.65 13.18 -12.10
C LEU A 181 -4.03 11.94 -12.95
N GLN A 182 -5.31 11.53 -12.94
CA GLN A 182 -5.78 10.35 -13.69
C GLN A 182 -5.49 10.44 -15.19
N ALA A 183 -5.43 11.65 -15.77
CA ALA A 183 -5.06 11.86 -17.17
C ALA A 183 -3.64 11.39 -17.53
N ARG A 184 -2.76 11.17 -16.51
CA ARG A 184 -1.42 10.63 -16.69
C ARG A 184 -1.41 9.10 -16.80
N ILE A 185 -2.50 8.41 -16.44
CA ILE A 185 -2.64 6.96 -16.58
C ILE A 185 -2.84 6.64 -18.06
N ARG A 186 -1.83 6.04 -18.70
CA ARG A 186 -1.93 5.61 -20.11
C ARG A 186 -2.64 4.27 -20.22
N ALA A 187 -2.35 3.35 -19.28
CA ALA A 187 -3.02 2.09 -19.11
C ALA A 187 -3.01 1.66 -17.65
N GLU A 188 -4.04 0.99 -17.21
CA GLU A 188 -4.05 0.22 -15.98
C GLU A 188 -3.43 -1.16 -16.25
N LEU A 189 -2.50 -1.58 -15.40
CA LEU A 189 -1.93 -2.91 -15.49
C LEU A 189 -2.89 -3.90 -14.81
N PRO A 190 -3.50 -4.84 -15.56
CA PRO A 190 -4.40 -5.79 -14.96
C PRO A 190 -3.65 -6.74 -13.99
N PRO A 191 -4.35 -7.39 -13.04
CA PRO A 191 -3.73 -8.24 -12.03
C PRO A 191 -2.86 -9.36 -12.62
N GLU A 192 -3.16 -9.84 -13.83
CA GLU A 192 -2.37 -10.86 -14.54
C GLU A 192 -0.97 -10.34 -14.86
N GLN A 193 -0.84 -9.05 -15.18
CA GLN A 193 0.42 -8.39 -15.49
C GLN A 193 1.10 -7.85 -14.23
N SER A 194 0.35 -7.20 -13.34
CA SER A 194 0.87 -6.63 -12.10
C SER A 194 -0.14 -6.77 -10.96
N LEU A 195 -0.03 -7.87 -10.21
CA LEU A 195 -0.85 -8.07 -9.03
C LEU A 195 -0.57 -6.98 -8.00
N PRO A 196 -1.60 -6.30 -7.46
CA PRO A 196 -1.44 -5.19 -6.53
C PRO A 196 -0.62 -5.52 -5.27
N ALA A 197 -0.11 -4.49 -4.61
CA ALA A 197 0.42 -4.65 -3.27
C ALA A 197 -0.71 -4.91 -2.27
N ILE A 198 -0.41 -5.63 -1.20
CA ILE A 198 -1.30 -5.83 -0.05
C ILE A 198 -1.85 -4.47 0.42
N GLY A 199 -3.17 -4.32 0.46
CA GLY A 199 -3.83 -3.09 0.86
C GLY A 199 -3.70 -1.91 -0.12
N GLN A 200 -3.18 -2.11 -1.35
CA GLN A 200 -3.09 -1.02 -2.33
C GLN A 200 -4.48 -0.46 -2.66
N GLY A 201 -4.60 0.87 -2.67
CA GLY A 201 -5.88 1.56 -2.88
C GLY A 201 -6.67 1.82 -1.60
N ALA A 202 -6.44 1.10 -0.50
CA ALA A 202 -7.14 1.30 0.75
C ALA A 202 -6.45 2.34 1.66
N ILE A 203 -7.27 3.13 2.37
CA ILE A 203 -6.83 4.04 3.45
C ILE A 203 -7.21 3.38 4.77
N GLY A 204 -6.25 3.28 5.69
CA GLY A 204 -6.48 2.81 7.05
C GLY A 204 -6.36 3.94 8.07
N ILE A 205 -7.15 3.86 9.12
CA ILE A 205 -7.11 4.75 10.27
C ILE A 205 -6.58 3.96 11.45
N GLU A 206 -5.41 4.35 11.93
CA GLU A 206 -4.79 3.78 13.12
C GLU A 206 -5.19 4.58 14.35
N CYS A 207 -5.46 3.88 15.45
CA CYS A 207 -5.85 4.46 16.73
C CYS A 207 -5.43 3.55 17.88
N HIS A 208 -5.20 4.13 19.05
CA HIS A 208 -5.04 3.34 20.27
C HIS A 208 -6.40 2.78 20.70
N GLU A 209 -6.48 1.48 21.01
CA GLU A 209 -7.73 0.79 21.29
C GLU A 209 -8.50 1.33 22.51
N THR A 210 -7.79 1.94 23.48
CA THR A 210 -8.41 2.57 24.66
C THR A 210 -8.76 4.05 24.43
N SER A 211 -8.48 4.59 23.25
CA SER A 211 -8.80 5.99 22.93
C SER A 211 -10.31 6.22 22.91
N ALA A 212 -10.74 7.34 23.47
CA ALA A 212 -12.15 7.72 23.46
C ALA A 212 -12.69 7.95 22.03
N VAL A 213 -11.84 8.25 21.04
CA VAL A 213 -12.25 8.42 19.65
C VAL A 213 -12.45 7.10 18.91
N TYR A 214 -11.91 5.97 19.43
CA TYR A 214 -11.97 4.68 18.77
C TYR A 214 -13.39 4.26 18.32
N PRO A 215 -14.46 4.37 19.15
CA PRO A 215 -15.80 4.00 18.73
C PRO A 215 -16.37 4.86 17.59
N LEU A 216 -15.89 6.10 17.43
CA LEU A 216 -16.38 6.98 16.38
C LEU A 216 -15.88 6.56 14.99
N LEU A 217 -14.75 5.85 14.93
CA LEU A 217 -14.11 5.46 13.68
C LEU A 217 -14.87 4.34 12.96
N ALA A 218 -15.67 3.55 13.67
CA ALA A 218 -16.48 2.49 13.09
C ALA A 218 -17.44 2.97 11.98
N ALA A 219 -17.89 4.24 12.06
CA ALA A 219 -18.73 4.84 11.02
C ALA A 219 -18.01 5.04 9.67
N LEU A 220 -16.68 4.95 9.65
CA LEU A 220 -15.87 5.11 8.45
C LEU A 220 -15.44 3.78 7.85
N ASP A 221 -15.62 2.67 8.59
CA ASP A 221 -15.17 1.35 8.14
C ASP A 221 -16.04 0.82 7.00
N ASP A 222 -15.38 0.28 5.98
CA ASP A 222 -16.01 -0.43 4.87
C ASP A 222 -15.73 -1.93 5.03
N ALA A 223 -16.75 -2.67 5.45
CA ALA A 223 -16.61 -4.08 5.81
C ALA A 223 -16.06 -4.95 4.66
N ASP A 224 -16.42 -4.65 3.41
CA ASP A 224 -15.95 -5.39 2.24
C ASP A 224 -14.47 -5.14 1.96
N THR A 225 -14.06 -3.88 2.00
CA THR A 225 -12.64 -3.52 1.88
C THR A 225 -11.83 -4.06 3.05
N ALA A 226 -12.34 -3.94 4.29
CA ALA A 226 -11.67 -4.43 5.48
C ALA A 226 -11.45 -5.95 5.39
N LEU A 227 -12.47 -6.72 4.99
CA LEU A 227 -12.36 -8.16 4.80
C LEU A 227 -11.27 -8.51 3.76
N CYS A 228 -11.28 -7.86 2.59
CA CYS A 228 -10.27 -8.09 1.55
C CYS A 228 -8.85 -7.77 2.06
N VAL A 229 -8.66 -6.59 2.67
CA VAL A 229 -7.35 -6.16 3.14
C VAL A 229 -6.85 -7.04 4.29
N HIS A 230 -7.71 -7.45 5.21
CA HIS A 230 -7.34 -8.38 6.28
C HIS A 230 -6.90 -9.73 5.71
N THR A 231 -7.63 -10.28 4.73
CA THR A 231 -7.27 -11.54 4.06
C THR A 231 -5.91 -11.44 3.36
N GLU A 232 -5.65 -10.34 2.65
CA GLU A 232 -4.34 -10.07 2.03
C GLU A 232 -3.22 -9.99 3.08
N ARG A 233 -3.47 -9.33 4.23
CA ARG A 233 -2.49 -9.14 5.31
C ARG A 233 -2.09 -10.43 6.01
N ILE A 234 -2.93 -11.48 5.99
CA ILE A 234 -2.57 -12.82 6.49
C ILE A 234 -1.34 -13.35 5.75
N ILE A 235 -1.28 -13.18 4.42
CA ILE A 235 -0.09 -13.58 3.64
C ILE A 235 1.16 -12.85 4.16
N ASN A 236 1.03 -11.54 4.40
CA ASN A 236 2.12 -10.72 4.90
C ASN A 236 2.61 -11.17 6.29
N THR A 237 1.67 -11.55 7.17
CA THR A 237 1.98 -12.03 8.52
C THR A 237 2.79 -13.34 8.48
N HIS A 238 2.40 -14.29 7.65
CA HIS A 238 3.09 -15.59 7.53
C HIS A 238 4.48 -15.51 6.89
N LEU A 239 4.67 -14.53 5.99
CA LEU A 239 5.93 -14.34 5.27
C LEU A 239 6.81 -13.26 5.89
N GLU A 240 6.38 -12.66 7.03
CA GLU A 240 7.08 -11.54 7.69
C GLU A 240 7.43 -10.41 6.71
N GLY A 241 6.57 -10.26 5.71
CA GLY A 241 6.79 -9.32 4.63
C GLY A 241 6.79 -7.87 5.12
N SER A 242 7.60 -7.07 4.47
CA SER A 242 7.62 -5.61 4.59
C SER A 242 7.37 -5.00 3.22
N CYS A 243 7.22 -3.68 3.13
CA CYS A 243 7.18 -2.99 1.83
C CYS A 243 8.48 -3.16 1.01
N GLN A 244 9.49 -3.83 1.57
CA GLN A 244 10.79 -4.10 0.97
C GLN A 244 10.93 -5.53 0.39
N VAL A 245 9.87 -6.34 0.42
CA VAL A 245 9.89 -7.67 -0.17
C VAL A 245 9.09 -7.72 -1.48
N PRO A 246 9.48 -8.55 -2.43
CA PRO A 246 8.77 -8.72 -3.70
C PRO A 246 7.52 -9.60 -3.53
N LEU A 247 6.59 -9.14 -2.69
CA LEU A 247 5.32 -9.80 -2.36
C LEU A 247 4.15 -8.99 -2.88
N ALA A 248 3.23 -9.66 -3.56
CA ALA A 248 1.93 -9.16 -3.99
C ALA A 248 0.84 -10.04 -3.39
N ALA A 249 -0.26 -9.45 -2.94
CA ALA A 249 -1.49 -10.18 -2.71
C ALA A 249 -2.68 -9.25 -2.90
N HIS A 250 -3.74 -9.79 -3.49
CA HIS A 250 -4.94 -9.04 -3.77
C HIS A 250 -6.18 -9.93 -3.63
N ALA A 251 -7.12 -9.48 -2.81
CA ALA A 251 -8.41 -10.11 -2.61
C ALA A 251 -9.53 -9.31 -3.29
N THR A 252 -10.48 -10.01 -3.88
CA THR A 252 -11.68 -9.43 -4.48
C THR A 252 -12.93 -10.20 -4.02
N LEU A 253 -14.04 -9.47 -3.86
CA LEU A 253 -15.33 -10.03 -3.50
C LEU A 253 -16.23 -10.14 -4.72
N HIS A 254 -16.87 -11.29 -4.85
CA HIS A 254 -17.88 -11.60 -5.88
C HIS A 254 -19.11 -12.21 -5.19
N GLY A 255 -20.02 -11.35 -4.72
CA GLY A 255 -21.14 -11.76 -3.89
C GLY A 255 -20.67 -12.40 -2.58
N GLU A 256 -21.08 -13.65 -2.33
CA GLU A 256 -20.71 -14.41 -1.12
C GLU A 256 -19.35 -15.11 -1.22
N ARG A 257 -18.60 -14.88 -2.29
CA ARG A 257 -17.26 -15.47 -2.48
C ARG A 257 -16.18 -14.42 -2.41
N ILE A 258 -15.05 -14.81 -1.84
CA ILE A 258 -13.79 -14.07 -1.87
C ILE A 258 -12.78 -14.84 -2.72
N HIS A 259 -12.15 -14.16 -3.65
CA HIS A 259 -10.98 -14.65 -4.39
C HIS A 259 -9.72 -14.02 -3.80
N LEU A 260 -8.66 -14.80 -3.59
CA LEU A 260 -7.36 -14.31 -3.17
C LEU A 260 -6.28 -14.83 -4.10
N ALA A 261 -5.50 -13.92 -4.68
CA ALA A 261 -4.28 -14.25 -5.42
C ALA A 261 -3.06 -13.67 -4.70
N ALA A 262 -1.96 -14.40 -4.70
CA ALA A 262 -0.68 -13.96 -4.14
C ALA A 262 0.49 -14.39 -5.01
N ARG A 263 1.56 -13.58 -5.00
CA ARG A 263 2.78 -13.78 -5.78
C ARG A 263 3.99 -13.34 -4.97
N ILE A 264 5.06 -14.13 -5.03
CA ILE A 264 6.37 -13.78 -4.45
C ILE A 264 7.47 -14.28 -5.39
N GLY A 265 8.59 -13.56 -5.47
CA GLY A 265 9.71 -13.98 -6.33
C GLY A 265 10.92 -13.08 -6.22
N MET A 266 11.97 -13.40 -6.95
CA MET A 266 13.16 -12.55 -7.05
C MET A 266 12.86 -11.31 -7.91
N PRO A 267 13.48 -10.14 -7.59
CA PRO A 267 13.23 -8.90 -8.33
C PRO A 267 13.58 -8.96 -9.83
N ASP A 268 14.46 -9.87 -10.21
CA ASP A 268 14.85 -10.14 -11.60
C ASP A 268 13.89 -11.10 -12.32
N GLY A 269 12.87 -11.63 -11.62
CA GLY A 269 11.90 -12.56 -12.16
C GLY A 269 12.38 -14.02 -12.30
N SER A 270 13.62 -14.36 -11.89
CA SER A 270 14.24 -15.68 -12.06
C SER A 270 13.54 -16.77 -11.25
N ARG A 271 13.12 -16.47 -10.01
CA ARG A 271 12.29 -17.34 -9.16
C ARG A 271 10.97 -16.65 -8.91
N TYR A 272 9.88 -17.37 -9.11
CA TYR A 272 8.55 -16.78 -9.04
C TYR A 272 7.53 -17.83 -8.62
N LEU A 273 6.84 -17.56 -7.53
CA LEU A 273 5.78 -18.40 -7.00
C LEU A 273 4.46 -17.64 -7.07
N ALA A 274 3.39 -18.36 -7.38
CA ALA A 274 2.05 -17.82 -7.44
C ALA A 274 1.05 -18.83 -6.89
N ALA A 275 0.11 -18.36 -6.10
CA ALA A 275 -1.00 -19.15 -5.58
C ALA A 275 -2.27 -18.30 -5.65
N ALA A 276 -3.39 -18.95 -5.97
CA ALA A 276 -4.71 -18.31 -5.93
C ALA A 276 -5.75 -19.38 -5.62
N ASP A 277 -6.82 -18.96 -4.92
CA ASP A 277 -7.99 -19.80 -4.62
C ASP A 277 -9.19 -18.93 -4.26
N ASP A 278 -10.35 -19.56 -4.11
CA ASP A 278 -11.64 -18.98 -3.80
C ASP A 278 -12.26 -19.65 -2.57
N ALA A 279 -12.91 -18.85 -1.71
CA ALA A 279 -13.66 -19.36 -0.56
C ALA A 279 -14.98 -18.59 -0.37
N LEU A 280 -15.80 -19.01 0.58
CA LEU A 280 -16.90 -18.18 1.07
C LEU A 280 -16.33 -17.02 1.91
N ARG A 281 -17.01 -15.88 1.93
CA ARG A 281 -16.64 -14.69 2.74
C ARG A 281 -16.32 -15.04 4.19
N ARG A 282 -17.13 -15.90 4.81
CA ARG A 282 -16.94 -16.34 6.20
C ARG A 282 -15.66 -17.14 6.44
N ASP A 283 -15.10 -17.70 5.37
CA ASP A 283 -13.90 -18.56 5.39
C ASP A 283 -12.65 -17.80 4.91
N ALA A 284 -12.71 -16.46 4.81
CA ALA A 284 -11.66 -15.61 4.28
C ALA A 284 -10.31 -15.76 5.02
N GLU A 285 -10.36 -15.92 6.35
CA GLU A 285 -9.16 -16.14 7.16
C GLU A 285 -8.51 -17.50 6.82
N ALA A 286 -9.31 -18.56 6.70
CA ALA A 286 -8.83 -19.88 6.30
C ALA A 286 -8.21 -19.86 4.89
N LEU A 287 -8.81 -19.10 3.95
CA LEU A 287 -8.26 -18.89 2.62
C LEU A 287 -6.88 -18.22 2.67
N GLY A 288 -6.75 -17.14 3.44
CA GLY A 288 -5.47 -16.44 3.63
C GLY A 288 -4.38 -17.38 4.17
N ASN A 289 -4.70 -18.15 5.21
CA ASN A 289 -3.80 -19.14 5.81
C ASN A 289 -3.42 -20.24 4.81
N HIS A 290 -4.38 -20.76 4.03
CA HIS A 290 -4.15 -21.78 3.00
C HIS A 290 -3.17 -21.30 1.93
N ILE A 291 -3.40 -20.11 1.35
CA ILE A 291 -2.53 -19.52 0.33
C ILE A 291 -1.11 -19.25 0.88
N ALA A 292 -1.01 -18.75 2.11
CA ALA A 292 0.28 -18.54 2.75
C ALA A 292 1.06 -19.85 2.94
N ALA A 293 0.39 -20.89 3.46
CA ALA A 293 0.98 -22.21 3.66
C ALA A 293 1.46 -22.83 2.33
N ARG A 294 0.69 -22.68 1.26
CA ARG A 294 1.06 -23.15 -0.07
C ARG A 294 2.32 -22.46 -0.59
N LEU A 295 2.37 -21.11 -0.52
CA LEU A 295 3.57 -20.37 -0.93
C LEU A 295 4.80 -20.76 -0.11
N ILE A 296 4.66 -21.00 1.19
CA ILE A 296 5.75 -21.45 2.06
C ILE A 296 6.23 -22.85 1.65
N ALA A 297 5.31 -23.78 1.39
CA ALA A 297 5.64 -25.12 0.92
C ALA A 297 6.36 -25.12 -0.44
N ASP A 298 6.01 -24.17 -1.31
CA ASP A 298 6.62 -23.98 -2.63
C ASP A 298 7.99 -23.26 -2.57
N GLY A 299 8.46 -22.83 -1.36
CA GLY A 299 9.79 -22.26 -1.15
C GLY A 299 9.82 -20.72 -1.03
N ALA A 300 8.72 -20.06 -0.64
CA ALA A 300 8.68 -18.61 -0.45
C ALA A 300 9.71 -18.12 0.58
N ARG A 301 9.96 -18.88 1.66
CA ARG A 301 10.95 -18.53 2.68
C ARG A 301 12.37 -18.50 2.14
N ASP A 302 12.72 -19.40 1.22
CA ASP A 302 14.06 -19.43 0.61
C ASP A 302 14.30 -18.19 -0.24
N ILE A 303 13.26 -17.69 -0.94
CA ILE A 303 13.33 -16.43 -1.70
C ILE A 303 13.61 -15.27 -0.75
N LEU A 304 12.89 -15.18 0.38
CA LEU A 304 13.07 -14.12 1.38
C LEU A 304 14.44 -14.15 2.02
N GLN A 305 14.96 -15.35 2.34
CA GLN A 305 16.31 -15.52 2.89
C GLN A 305 17.38 -15.07 1.92
N THR A 306 17.27 -15.44 0.65
CA THR A 306 18.21 -14.98 -0.41
C THR A 306 18.26 -13.45 -0.46
N LEU A 307 17.10 -12.76 -0.42
CA LEU A 307 17.02 -11.30 -0.46
C LEU A 307 17.56 -10.61 0.81
N SER A 308 17.58 -11.28 1.94
CA SER A 308 18.11 -10.71 3.18
C SER A 308 19.66 -10.76 3.25
N HIS A 309 20.29 -11.52 2.38
CA HIS A 309 21.76 -11.68 2.28
C HIS A 309 22.40 -10.84 1.16
N GLU A 310 21.60 -10.22 0.29
CA GLU A 310 22.02 -9.26 -0.74
C GLU A 310 21.96 -7.80 -0.23
#